data_2c5c7d109787fe16b542f52278f16f29
#
_entry.id   2c5c7d109787fe16b542f52278f16f29
#
_cell.length_a   1.000
_cell.length_b   1.000
_cell.length_c   1.000
_cell.angle_alpha   90.00
_cell.angle_beta   90.00
_cell.angle_gamma   90.00
#
_symmetry.space_group_name_H-M   'P 1'
#
loop_
_entity.id
_entity.type
_entity.pdbx_description
1 polymer ?
#
loop_
_entity_poly.entity_id
_entity_poly.type
_entity_poly.pdbx_seq_one_letter_code
_entity_poly.pdbx_strand_id
1 'polypeptide(L)'
;MTIFIILLIYKFIKGTFEYEKVTRFELIIIPVYSAIMMVLSLENVRSLTAAGLTIILLILGASIGFLQASKTQIKDTNKLDFHQRPILKVKRNWPYLVGWLVSFAIGISVEVFYGAHINATEISHELFEEVLKDLSTIAFFHSHNAWFIWVLNVATSFTYGACLMVRYPKIREAVRRKK
;
A
#
# COMPACT_ATOMS: atom_id res chain seq x y z
N MET A 1 8.65 -22.89 -4.16
CA MET A 1 7.91 -21.74 -3.63
C MET A 1 8.79 -20.78 -2.82
N THR A 2 9.48 -21.23 -1.80
CA THR A 2 10.31 -20.39 -0.91
C THR A 2 11.34 -19.51 -1.63
N ILE A 3 12.06 -20.03 -2.62
CA ILE A 3 13.06 -19.28 -3.40
C ILE A 3 12.39 -18.11 -4.17
N PHE A 4 11.20 -18.34 -4.70
CA PHE A 4 10.46 -17.31 -5.43
C PHE A 4 10.02 -16.15 -4.50
N ILE A 5 9.57 -16.49 -3.28
CA ILE A 5 9.21 -15.49 -2.26
C ILE A 5 10.43 -14.65 -1.88
N ILE A 6 11.58 -15.28 -1.65
CA ILE A 6 12.83 -14.60 -1.30
C ILE A 6 13.24 -13.64 -2.43
N LEU A 7 13.13 -14.06 -3.70
CA LEU A 7 13.43 -13.21 -4.85
C LEU A 7 12.47 -12.03 -4.97
N LEU A 8 11.17 -12.23 -4.69
CA LEU A 8 10.19 -11.15 -4.67
C LEU A 8 10.48 -10.13 -3.58
N ILE A 9 10.74 -10.58 -2.35
CA ILE A 9 11.10 -9.71 -1.23
C ILE A 9 12.38 -8.93 -1.57
N TYR A 10 13.40 -9.60 -2.11
CA TYR A 10 14.62 -8.95 -2.53
C TYR A 10 14.34 -7.86 -3.59
N LYS A 11 13.52 -8.17 -4.61
CA LYS A 11 13.14 -7.21 -5.64
C LYS A 11 12.36 -6.03 -5.07
N PHE A 12 11.45 -6.26 -4.14
CA PHE A 12 10.68 -5.22 -3.44
C PHE A 12 11.60 -4.31 -2.63
N ILE A 13 12.50 -4.90 -1.80
CA ILE A 13 13.48 -4.13 -1.02
C ILE A 13 14.36 -3.30 -1.94
N LYS A 14 14.90 -3.89 -3.00
CA LYS A 14 15.73 -3.21 -3.98
C LYS A 14 14.98 -2.05 -4.65
N GLY A 15 13.74 -2.28 -5.11
CA GLY A 15 12.89 -1.26 -5.71
C GLY A 15 12.59 -0.08 -4.77
N THR A 16 12.48 -0.34 -3.47
CA THR A 16 12.27 0.72 -2.46
C THR A 16 13.46 1.72 -2.41
N PHE A 17 14.68 1.27 -2.71
CA PHE A 17 15.89 2.10 -2.71
C PHE A 17 16.30 2.59 -4.11
N GLU A 18 15.62 2.20 -5.16
CA GLU A 18 15.84 2.67 -6.52
C GLU A 18 14.84 3.76 -6.93
N TYR A 19 15.17 4.49 -7.98
CA TYR A 19 14.26 5.49 -8.55
C TYR A 19 13.31 4.83 -9.55
N GLU A 20 12.08 4.58 -9.13
CA GLU A 20 11.01 4.03 -9.96
C GLU A 20 10.14 5.11 -10.58
N LYS A 21 9.54 4.85 -11.75
CA LYS A 21 8.63 5.78 -12.39
C LYS A 21 7.34 5.90 -11.58
N VAL A 22 6.93 7.12 -11.24
CA VAL A 22 5.63 7.38 -10.63
C VAL A 22 4.53 7.02 -11.62
N THR A 23 3.66 6.10 -11.24
CA THR A 23 2.55 5.69 -12.07
C THR A 23 1.22 6.17 -11.49
N ARG A 24 0.27 6.49 -12.37
CA ARG A 24 -1.10 6.78 -11.96
C ARG A 24 -1.75 5.58 -11.28
N PHE A 25 -1.33 4.39 -11.68
CA PHE A 25 -1.84 3.15 -11.13
C PHE A 25 -1.58 3.07 -9.63
N GLU A 26 -0.34 3.30 -9.20
CA GLU A 26 0.06 3.25 -7.78
C GLU A 26 -0.60 4.33 -6.91
N LEU A 27 -0.66 5.57 -7.41
CA LEU A 27 -1.11 6.70 -6.59
C LEU A 27 -2.62 6.94 -6.59
N ILE A 28 -3.35 6.39 -7.56
CA ILE A 28 -4.80 6.63 -7.67
C ILE A 28 -5.58 5.33 -7.74
N ILE A 29 -5.20 4.42 -8.65
CA ILE A 29 -6.03 3.23 -8.91
C ILE A 29 -5.98 2.28 -7.73
N ILE A 30 -4.80 1.99 -7.18
CA ILE A 30 -4.65 1.11 -6.01
C ILE A 30 -5.43 1.65 -4.80
N PRO A 31 -5.25 2.91 -4.35
CA PRO A 31 -6.02 3.45 -3.24
C PRO A 31 -7.54 3.41 -3.45
N VAL A 32 -8.00 3.78 -4.65
CA VAL A 32 -9.45 3.75 -4.97
C VAL A 32 -10.00 2.33 -4.96
N TYR A 33 -9.27 1.38 -5.55
CA TYR A 33 -9.65 -0.03 -5.50
C TYR A 33 -9.72 -0.55 -4.05
N SER A 34 -8.69 -0.26 -3.24
CA SER A 34 -8.68 -0.64 -1.83
C SER A 34 -9.86 -0.03 -1.06
N ALA A 35 -10.26 1.22 -1.38
CA ALA A 35 -11.42 1.85 -0.77
C ALA A 35 -12.73 1.14 -1.14
N ILE A 36 -12.88 0.71 -2.38
CA ILE A 36 -14.05 -0.09 -2.81
C ILE A 36 -14.08 -1.42 -2.05
N MET A 37 -12.94 -2.11 -1.97
CA MET A 37 -12.83 -3.38 -1.26
C MET A 37 -13.09 -3.22 0.24
N MET A 38 -12.63 -2.12 0.85
CA MET A 38 -12.94 -1.78 2.23
C MET A 38 -14.44 -1.67 2.46
N VAL A 39 -15.14 -0.92 1.62
CA VAL A 39 -16.60 -0.74 1.75
C VAL A 39 -17.31 -2.09 1.63
N LEU A 40 -16.99 -2.89 0.61
CA LEU A 40 -17.59 -4.20 0.39
C LEU A 40 -17.32 -5.18 1.54
N SER A 41 -16.10 -5.13 2.11
CA SER A 41 -15.72 -6.00 3.22
C SER A 41 -16.39 -5.60 4.54
N LEU A 42 -16.61 -4.31 4.76
CA LEU A 42 -17.26 -3.80 5.98
C LEU A 42 -18.78 -4.02 6.01
N GLU A 43 -19.44 -4.21 4.86
CA GLU A 43 -20.88 -4.51 4.83
C GLU A 43 -21.26 -5.74 5.66
N ASN A 44 -20.38 -6.73 5.73
CA ASN A 44 -20.59 -7.98 6.46
C ASN A 44 -20.20 -7.90 7.94
N VAL A 45 -19.57 -6.79 8.38
CA VAL A 45 -19.02 -6.64 9.71
C VAL A 45 -19.87 -5.67 10.54
N ARG A 46 -20.88 -6.21 11.24
CA ARG A 46 -21.82 -5.41 12.05
C ARG A 46 -21.56 -5.51 13.55
N SER A 47 -20.30 -5.43 13.99
CA SER A 47 -19.94 -5.47 15.41
C SER A 47 -19.46 -4.11 15.88
N LEU A 48 -19.84 -3.69 17.09
CA LEU A 48 -19.34 -2.47 17.73
C LEU A 48 -17.82 -2.52 17.93
N THR A 49 -17.30 -3.69 18.28
CA THR A 49 -15.84 -3.94 18.40
C THR A 49 -15.12 -3.72 17.07
N ALA A 50 -15.68 -4.19 15.97
CA ALA A 50 -15.10 -4.00 14.65
C ALA A 50 -15.15 -2.53 14.21
N ALA A 51 -16.21 -1.79 14.55
CA ALA A 51 -16.29 -0.35 14.28
C ALA A 51 -15.20 0.42 15.04
N GLY A 52 -14.99 0.11 16.32
CA GLY A 52 -13.90 0.69 17.11
C GLY A 52 -12.51 0.37 16.54
N LEU A 53 -12.29 -0.91 16.17
CA LEU A 53 -11.04 -1.34 15.54
C LEU A 53 -10.82 -0.66 14.18
N THR A 54 -11.86 -0.48 13.38
CA THR A 54 -11.79 0.27 12.10
C THR A 54 -11.23 1.67 12.32
N ILE A 55 -11.73 2.41 13.30
CA ILE A 55 -11.26 3.76 13.62
C ILE A 55 -9.78 3.74 14.02
N ILE A 56 -9.40 2.80 14.88
CA ILE A 56 -8.00 2.63 15.32
C ILE A 56 -7.10 2.35 14.11
N LEU A 57 -7.50 1.43 13.24
CA LEU A 57 -6.72 1.05 12.05
C LEU A 57 -6.61 2.21 11.05
N LEU A 58 -7.65 3.04 10.90
CA LEU A 58 -7.58 4.24 10.06
C LEU A 58 -6.54 5.23 10.59
N ILE A 59 -6.51 5.47 11.91
CA ILE A 59 -5.54 6.37 12.55
C ILE A 59 -4.12 5.81 12.41
N LEU A 60 -3.93 4.53 12.70
CA LEU A 60 -2.63 3.86 12.56
C LEU A 60 -2.15 3.87 11.10
N GLY A 61 -3.01 3.51 10.16
CA GLY A 61 -2.69 3.52 8.74
C GLY A 61 -2.32 4.91 8.24
N ALA A 62 -3.07 5.96 8.65
CA ALA A 62 -2.73 7.33 8.32
C ALA A 62 -1.35 7.74 8.88
N SER A 63 -1.04 7.37 10.11
CA SER A 63 0.26 7.62 10.73
C SER A 63 1.40 6.91 9.98
N ILE A 64 1.17 5.67 9.57
CA ILE A 64 2.12 4.89 8.78
C ILE A 64 2.31 5.53 7.40
N GLY A 65 1.24 5.93 6.71
CA GLY A 65 1.32 6.60 5.41
C GLY A 65 2.11 7.92 5.47
N PHE A 66 1.93 8.68 6.53
CA PHE A 66 2.71 9.89 6.80
C PHE A 66 4.20 9.57 7.03
N LEU A 67 4.49 8.54 7.83
CA LEU A 67 5.86 8.04 8.05
C LEU A 67 6.52 7.62 6.72
N GLN A 68 5.82 6.84 5.90
CA GLN A 68 6.30 6.38 4.59
C GLN A 68 6.64 7.54 3.65
N ALA A 69 5.83 8.61 3.66
CA ALA A 69 6.05 9.80 2.84
C ALA A 69 7.23 10.68 3.34
N SER A 70 7.67 10.54 4.59
CA SER A 70 8.58 11.47 5.26
C SER A 70 9.93 11.66 4.55
N LYS A 71 10.57 10.59 4.11
CA LYS A 71 11.87 10.59 3.42
C LYS A 71 11.78 10.16 1.95
N THR A 72 10.59 10.17 1.37
CA THR A 72 10.40 9.90 -0.06
C THR A 72 11.00 11.03 -0.88
N GLN A 73 11.81 10.68 -1.88
CA GLN A 73 12.47 11.61 -2.78
C GLN A 73 11.85 11.52 -4.17
N ILE A 74 11.61 12.66 -4.79
CA ILE A 74 11.09 12.76 -6.16
C ILE A 74 12.17 13.37 -7.05
N LYS A 75 12.46 12.74 -8.18
CA LYS A 75 13.35 13.24 -9.22
C LYS A 75 12.56 13.51 -10.49
N ASP A 76 12.61 14.74 -10.96
CA ASP A 76 12.09 15.13 -12.27
C ASP A 76 13.09 14.69 -13.35
N THR A 77 12.62 13.99 -14.36
CA THR A 77 13.47 13.55 -15.48
C THR A 77 13.53 14.55 -16.62
N ASN A 78 12.78 15.66 -16.52
CA ASN A 78 12.61 16.65 -17.60
C ASN A 78 12.14 16.04 -18.93
N LYS A 79 11.61 14.82 -18.90
CA LYS A 79 11.02 14.12 -20.04
C LYS A 79 9.51 14.12 -19.93
N LEU A 80 8.84 14.20 -21.07
CA LEU A 80 7.39 14.08 -21.16
C LEU A 80 7.02 12.67 -21.63
N ASP A 81 5.91 12.17 -21.13
CA ASP A 81 5.28 10.94 -21.59
C ASP A 81 4.54 11.20 -22.93
N PHE A 82 4.10 10.13 -23.60
CA PHE A 82 3.30 10.18 -24.84
C PHE A 82 2.09 11.14 -24.74
N HIS A 83 1.56 11.32 -23.54
CA HIS A 83 0.46 12.25 -23.24
C HIS A 83 0.94 13.63 -22.76
N GLN A 84 2.19 14.02 -23.04
CA GLN A 84 2.82 15.28 -22.61
C GLN A 84 2.74 15.52 -21.09
N ARG A 85 2.82 14.47 -20.29
CA ARG A 85 2.90 14.53 -18.83
C ARG A 85 4.34 14.40 -18.36
N PRO A 86 4.73 15.12 -17.30
CA PRO A 86 6.08 14.98 -16.75
C PRO A 86 6.33 13.57 -16.22
N ILE A 87 7.45 12.97 -16.62
CA ILE A 87 7.88 11.68 -16.09
C ILE A 87 8.67 11.95 -14.82
N LEU A 88 8.05 11.63 -13.68
CA LEU A 88 8.67 11.72 -12.37
C LEU A 88 9.13 10.34 -11.92
N LYS A 89 10.23 10.32 -11.16
CA LYS A 89 10.73 9.12 -10.50
C LYS A 89 10.68 9.30 -8.99
N VAL A 90 10.24 8.27 -8.29
CA VAL A 90 10.15 8.22 -6.83
C VAL A 90 11.18 7.24 -6.27
N LYS A 91 11.83 7.62 -5.18
CA LYS A 91 12.63 6.75 -4.33
C LYS A 91 12.03 6.76 -2.94
N ARG A 92 11.55 5.60 -2.48
CA ARG A 92 10.73 5.48 -1.27
C ARG A 92 11.56 5.52 0.01
N ASN A 93 12.73 4.90 0.02
CA ASN A 93 13.67 4.85 1.15
C ASN A 93 13.17 4.05 2.39
N TRP A 94 14.01 4.02 3.44
CA TRP A 94 13.78 3.28 4.68
C TRP A 94 12.41 3.46 5.35
N PRO A 95 11.85 4.68 5.51
CA PRO A 95 10.55 4.82 6.17
C PRO A 95 9.41 4.10 5.46
N TYR A 96 9.49 3.98 4.14
CA TYR A 96 8.52 3.22 3.38
C TYR A 96 8.58 1.73 3.75
N LEU A 97 9.78 1.15 3.79
CA LEU A 97 9.98 -0.25 4.16
C LEU A 97 9.55 -0.52 5.61
N VAL A 98 9.92 0.36 6.54
CA VAL A 98 9.50 0.24 7.95
C VAL A 98 7.98 0.34 8.07
N GLY A 99 7.35 1.29 7.39
CA GLY A 99 5.90 1.42 7.39
C GLY A 99 5.20 0.17 6.84
N TRP A 100 5.75 -0.44 5.79
CA TRP A 100 5.24 -1.69 5.24
C TRP A 100 5.34 -2.84 6.26
N LEU A 101 6.51 -3.00 6.93
CA LEU A 101 6.69 -4.02 7.97
C LEU A 101 5.75 -3.82 9.16
N VAL A 102 5.53 -2.56 9.58
CA VAL A 102 4.61 -2.23 10.66
C VAL A 102 3.17 -2.56 10.26
N SER A 103 2.75 -2.23 9.03
CA SER A 103 1.42 -2.57 8.51
C SER A 103 1.21 -4.09 8.53
N PHE A 104 2.19 -4.85 8.10
CA PHE A 104 2.15 -6.31 8.11
C PHE A 104 2.04 -6.87 9.54
N ALA A 105 2.84 -6.35 10.47
CA ALA A 105 2.78 -6.77 11.88
C ALA A 105 1.42 -6.47 12.52
N ILE A 106 0.81 -5.31 12.19
CA ILE A 106 -0.54 -4.96 12.66
C ILE A 106 -1.57 -5.94 12.07
N GLY A 107 -1.48 -6.26 10.77
CA GLY A 107 -2.35 -7.22 10.11
C GLY A 107 -2.37 -8.57 10.84
N ILE A 108 -1.19 -9.14 11.07
CA ILE A 108 -1.02 -10.39 11.83
C ILE A 108 -1.60 -10.26 13.24
N SER A 109 -1.32 -9.15 13.94
CA SER A 109 -1.80 -8.96 15.33
C SER A 109 -3.33 -8.93 15.40
N VAL A 110 -3.99 -8.31 14.42
CA VAL A 110 -5.46 -8.30 14.34
C VAL A 110 -6.00 -9.69 14.04
N GLU A 111 -5.36 -10.44 13.18
CA GLU A 111 -5.77 -11.80 12.82
C GLU A 111 -5.68 -12.75 14.03
N VAL A 112 -4.59 -12.68 14.79
CA VAL A 112 -4.44 -13.40 16.07
C VAL A 112 -5.52 -13.02 17.05
N PHE A 113 -5.84 -11.73 17.16
CA PHE A 113 -6.89 -11.24 18.03
C PHE A 113 -8.27 -11.83 17.69
N TYR A 114 -8.54 -12.09 16.43
CA TYR A 114 -9.77 -12.77 15.98
C TYR A 114 -9.70 -14.31 16.09
N GLY A 115 -8.66 -14.87 16.71
CA GLY A 115 -8.55 -16.28 17.02
C GLY A 115 -8.01 -17.15 15.88
N ALA A 116 -7.37 -16.58 14.90
CA ALA A 116 -6.67 -17.33 13.88
C ALA A 116 -5.46 -18.06 14.49
N HIS A 117 -5.38 -19.37 14.27
CA HIS A 117 -4.18 -20.14 14.61
C HIS A 117 -3.13 -19.89 13.53
N ILE A 118 -2.11 -19.13 13.89
CA ILE A 118 -1.05 -18.77 12.94
C ILE A 118 -0.12 -19.96 12.73
N ASN A 119 -0.14 -20.54 11.55
CA ASN A 119 0.85 -21.47 11.08
C ASN A 119 1.92 -20.76 10.25
N ALA A 120 3.19 -21.21 10.36
CA ALA A 120 4.29 -20.63 9.58
C ALA A 120 4.03 -20.62 8.06
N THR A 121 3.23 -21.57 7.58
CA THR A 121 2.80 -21.67 6.18
C THR A 121 1.81 -20.55 5.80
N GLU A 122 0.90 -20.17 6.69
CA GLU A 122 -0.06 -19.09 6.48
C GLU A 122 0.62 -17.72 6.48
N ILE A 123 1.55 -17.50 7.44
CA ILE A 123 2.38 -16.28 7.46
C ILE A 123 3.15 -16.12 6.14
N SER A 124 3.74 -17.21 5.63
CA SER A 124 4.49 -17.16 4.37
C SER A 124 3.58 -16.87 3.18
N HIS A 125 2.34 -17.35 3.20
CA HIS A 125 1.35 -17.11 2.15
C HIS A 125 0.85 -15.66 2.18
N GLU A 126 0.54 -15.11 3.36
CA GLU A 126 0.14 -13.70 3.53
C GLU A 126 1.26 -12.74 3.14
N LEU A 127 2.49 -13.03 3.55
CA LEU A 127 3.67 -12.25 3.16
C LEU A 127 3.86 -12.29 1.65
N PHE A 128 3.59 -13.41 1.03
CA PHE A 128 3.63 -13.57 -0.42
C PHE A 128 2.52 -12.76 -1.11
N GLU A 129 1.30 -12.80 -0.60
CA GLU A 129 0.19 -12.02 -1.16
C GLU A 129 0.40 -10.52 -1.00
N GLU A 130 0.92 -10.05 0.14
CA GLU A 130 1.21 -8.64 0.39
C GLU A 130 2.33 -8.12 -0.53
N VAL A 131 3.41 -8.89 -0.71
CA VAL A 131 4.48 -8.56 -1.65
C VAL A 131 4.01 -8.63 -3.10
N LEU A 132 3.16 -9.59 -3.45
CA LEU A 132 2.53 -9.66 -4.77
C LEU A 132 1.59 -8.48 -5.03
N LYS A 133 0.86 -8.03 -4.03
CA LYS A 133 0.00 -6.83 -4.09
C LYS A 133 0.79 -5.58 -4.49
N ASP A 134 1.96 -5.41 -3.87
CA ASP A 134 2.85 -4.28 -4.19
C ASP A 134 3.55 -4.43 -5.56
N LEU A 135 3.70 -5.66 -6.06
CA LEU A 135 4.43 -5.97 -7.29
C LEU A 135 3.55 -6.30 -8.50
N SER A 136 2.31 -6.72 -8.31
CA SER A 136 1.46 -7.10 -9.43
C SER A 136 -0.03 -6.77 -9.22
N THR A 137 -0.65 -6.32 -10.30
CA THR A 137 -2.08 -6.02 -10.41
C THR A 137 -2.98 -7.25 -10.18
N ILE A 138 -2.43 -8.47 -10.24
CA ILE A 138 -3.20 -9.72 -10.31
C ILE A 138 -3.55 -10.28 -8.92
N ALA A 139 -2.77 -9.96 -7.89
CA ALA A 139 -2.97 -10.45 -6.54
C ALA A 139 -4.18 -9.84 -5.81
N PHE A 140 -4.81 -8.82 -6.40
CA PHE A 140 -5.94 -8.10 -5.83
C PHE A 140 -7.22 -8.94 -5.64
N PHE A 141 -7.30 -10.15 -6.19
CA PHE A 141 -8.58 -10.85 -6.31
C PHE A 141 -8.88 -11.92 -5.25
N HIS A 142 -7.96 -12.26 -4.34
CA HIS A 142 -8.07 -13.47 -3.53
C HIS A 142 -8.42 -13.31 -2.04
N SER A 143 -8.30 -12.14 -1.41
CA SER A 143 -8.56 -12.01 0.04
C SER A 143 -9.90 -11.34 0.35
N HIS A 144 -10.99 -12.13 0.40
CA HIS A 144 -12.35 -11.61 0.70
C HIS A 144 -12.64 -11.41 2.20
N ASN A 145 -11.89 -12.02 3.11
CA ASN A 145 -12.26 -12.06 4.53
C ASN A 145 -11.48 -11.08 5.45
N ALA A 146 -10.41 -10.50 5.00
CA ALA A 146 -9.57 -9.64 5.84
C ALA A 146 -9.92 -8.14 5.69
N TRP A 147 -11.12 -7.74 6.14
CA TRP A 147 -11.60 -6.35 6.06
C TRP A 147 -10.60 -5.34 6.68
N PHE A 148 -9.91 -5.72 7.76
CA PHE A 148 -8.94 -4.88 8.46
C PHE A 148 -7.71 -4.57 7.61
N ILE A 149 -7.29 -5.47 6.73
CA ILE A 149 -6.18 -5.23 5.78
C ILE A 149 -6.58 -4.12 4.81
N TRP A 150 -7.82 -4.16 4.29
CA TRP A 150 -8.31 -3.13 3.39
C TRP A 150 -8.40 -1.76 4.06
N VAL A 151 -8.87 -1.71 5.32
CA VAL A 151 -8.92 -0.47 6.11
C VAL A 151 -7.53 0.12 6.29
N LEU A 152 -6.57 -0.70 6.71
CA LEU A 152 -5.19 -0.26 6.93
C LEU A 152 -4.53 0.21 5.63
N ASN A 153 -4.72 -0.54 4.54
CA ASN A 153 -4.15 -0.22 3.23
C ASN A 153 -4.75 1.08 2.65
N VAL A 154 -6.06 1.28 2.76
CA VAL A 154 -6.70 2.54 2.35
C VAL A 154 -6.11 3.71 3.10
N ALA A 155 -6.08 3.66 4.43
CA ALA A 155 -5.57 4.75 5.24
C ALA A 155 -4.10 5.06 4.92
N THR A 156 -3.26 4.03 4.80
CA THR A 156 -1.84 4.17 4.49
C THR A 156 -1.62 4.76 3.09
N SER A 157 -2.24 4.18 2.07
CA SER A 157 -2.01 4.57 0.67
C SER A 157 -2.60 5.94 0.33
N PHE A 158 -3.78 6.28 0.86
CA PHE A 158 -4.35 7.63 0.69
C PHE A 158 -3.49 8.69 1.38
N THR A 159 -3.06 8.46 2.61
CA THR A 159 -2.22 9.41 3.34
C THR A 159 -0.86 9.58 2.67
N TYR A 160 -0.23 8.47 2.26
CA TYR A 160 1.02 8.50 1.51
C TYR A 160 0.87 9.32 0.22
N GLY A 161 -0.12 8.99 -0.61
CA GLY A 161 -0.39 9.68 -1.87
C GLY A 161 -0.72 11.16 -1.68
N ALA A 162 -1.56 11.50 -0.70
CA ALA A 162 -1.91 12.87 -0.36
C ALA A 162 -0.68 13.68 0.08
N CYS A 163 0.16 13.14 0.97
CA CYS A 163 1.41 13.77 1.39
C CYS A 163 2.34 14.05 0.21
N LEU A 164 2.49 13.10 -0.70
CA LEU A 164 3.32 13.29 -1.89
C LEU A 164 2.74 14.36 -2.82
N MET A 165 1.43 14.38 -3.04
CA MET A 165 0.76 15.37 -3.90
C MET A 165 0.80 16.78 -3.30
N VAL A 166 0.80 16.91 -1.98
CA VAL A 166 0.94 18.20 -1.29
C VAL A 166 2.39 18.68 -1.33
N ARG A 167 3.33 17.79 -1.04
CA ARG A 167 4.77 18.13 -0.99
C ARG A 167 5.38 18.38 -2.37
N TYR A 168 4.87 17.70 -3.40
CA TYR A 168 5.39 17.76 -4.78
C TYR A 168 4.26 18.02 -5.78
N PRO A 169 3.88 19.29 -6.03
CA PRO A 169 2.74 19.63 -6.92
C PRO A 169 2.84 19.04 -8.33
N LYS A 170 4.05 18.86 -8.87
CA LYS A 170 4.28 18.22 -10.19
C LYS A 170 3.73 16.79 -10.28
N ILE A 171 3.58 16.08 -9.14
CA ILE A 171 2.94 14.76 -9.14
C ILE A 171 1.49 14.86 -9.59
N ARG A 172 0.76 15.92 -9.21
CA ARG A 172 -0.63 16.12 -9.65
C ARG A 172 -0.71 16.22 -11.17
N GLU A 173 0.26 16.87 -11.80
CA GLU A 173 0.32 16.99 -13.27
C GLU A 173 0.66 15.63 -13.91
N ALA A 174 1.58 14.88 -13.33
CA ALA A 174 1.99 13.55 -13.83
C ALA A 174 0.83 12.53 -13.79
N VAL A 175 -0.05 12.61 -12.78
CA VAL A 175 -1.18 11.66 -12.61
C VAL A 175 -2.51 12.20 -13.16
N ARG A 176 -2.60 13.48 -13.53
CA ARG A 176 -3.81 14.09 -14.06
C ARG A 176 -4.20 13.47 -15.41
N ARG A 177 -5.49 13.15 -15.57
CA ARG A 177 -6.04 12.77 -16.88
C ARG A 177 -6.16 14.03 -17.72
N LYS A 178 -5.37 14.15 -18.79
CA LYS A 178 -5.68 15.14 -19.85
C LYS A 178 -6.86 14.58 -20.67
N LYS A 179 -7.86 15.43 -20.88
CA LYS A 179 -8.93 15.18 -21.82
C LYS A 179 -8.39 15.24 -23.25
#